data_973a17c4df09013b9386dde519836f30
#
_entry.id   973a17c4df09013b9386dde519836f30
#
_cell.length_a   1.000
_cell.length_b   1.000
_cell.length_c   1.000
_cell.angle_alpha   90.00
_cell.angle_beta   90.00
_cell.angle_gamma   90.00
#
_symmetry.space_group_name_H-M   'P 1'
#
loop_
_entity.id
_entity.type
_entity.pdbx_description
1 polymer ?
#
loop_
_entity_poly.entity_id
_entity_poly.type
_entity_poly.pdbx_seq_one_letter_code
_entity_poly.pdbx_strand_id
1 'polypeptide(L)'
;MNWNNVEDLAKGFMSDIVQASGGLARYQIIQRIDVDGFPAKVDGYYYDAQTYLDVLRGATPPYVPQETDYYAIINRFNILELVAKNEIDEVWIFSFPHAGFYESIMGGPGAFWCNAPPLKKTDAAKRRFVMMGFSYERGVGEMLENMGHRAESIMEKTFEKLSGDNNLWKRFIRYEKTHPGKAAVGSIHFAPNSEKDYDWNNPSSVLSECDDWLYNFPNFKGVTRIVSSNEWGHGDTRKHHVWWLKHLPKTAGRKNGIHNNWWQYIMNPNHMRA
;
A
#
# COMPACT_ATOMS: atom_id res chain seq x y z
N MET A 1 -9.49 25.52 -3.80
CA MET A 1 -9.32 24.06 -3.99
C MET A 1 -10.15 23.37 -2.92
N ASN A 2 -10.94 22.38 -3.31
CA ASN A 2 -11.64 21.53 -2.34
C ASN A 2 -10.77 20.30 -2.05
N TRP A 3 -10.08 20.31 -0.93
CA TRP A 3 -9.36 19.14 -0.45
C TRP A 3 -10.27 18.31 0.46
N ASN A 4 -10.00 17.00 0.48
CA ASN A 4 -10.79 16.10 1.30
C ASN A 4 -10.54 16.33 2.79
N ASN A 5 -11.53 16.05 3.61
CA ASN A 5 -11.38 16.06 5.05
C ASN A 5 -10.52 14.85 5.50
N VAL A 6 -9.44 15.11 6.22
CA VAL A 6 -8.48 14.07 6.65
C VAL A 6 -9.14 13.02 7.55
N GLU A 7 -10.09 13.41 8.39
CA GLU A 7 -10.80 12.44 9.24
C GLU A 7 -11.70 11.51 8.45
N ASP A 8 -12.38 12.04 7.42
CA ASP A 8 -13.23 11.22 6.56
C ASP A 8 -12.40 10.26 5.72
N LEU A 9 -11.24 10.71 5.21
CA LEU A 9 -10.26 9.86 4.54
C LEU A 9 -9.78 8.73 5.45
N ALA A 10 -9.32 9.06 6.67
CA ALA A 10 -8.84 8.07 7.61
C ALA A 10 -9.92 7.06 8.02
N LYS A 11 -11.14 7.52 8.31
CA LYS A 11 -12.29 6.66 8.63
C LYS A 11 -12.64 5.73 7.48
N GLY A 12 -12.72 6.29 6.25
CA GLY A 12 -13.01 5.50 5.05
C GLY A 12 -11.96 4.42 4.81
N PHE A 13 -10.68 4.78 4.87
CA PHE A 13 -9.58 3.85 4.71
C PHE A 13 -9.60 2.74 5.77
N MET A 14 -9.71 3.08 7.05
CA MET A 14 -9.77 2.09 8.14
C MET A 14 -10.97 1.14 7.98
N SER A 15 -12.13 1.67 7.58
CA SER A 15 -13.32 0.86 7.33
C SER A 15 -13.11 -0.15 6.20
N ASP A 16 -12.51 0.28 5.09
CA ASP A 16 -12.23 -0.58 3.94
C ASP A 16 -11.20 -1.66 4.26
N ILE A 17 -10.15 -1.34 5.03
CA ILE A 17 -9.16 -2.31 5.49
C ILE A 17 -9.81 -3.38 6.39
N VAL A 18 -10.67 -2.97 7.32
CA VAL A 18 -11.43 -3.92 8.17
C VAL A 18 -12.30 -4.83 7.29
N GLN A 19 -13.01 -4.27 6.33
CA GLN A 19 -13.86 -5.02 5.43
C GLN A 19 -13.05 -6.00 4.55
N ALA A 20 -12.00 -5.52 3.89
CA ALA A 20 -11.18 -6.32 2.98
C ALA A 20 -10.47 -7.47 3.70
N SER A 21 -9.97 -7.22 4.91
CA SER A 21 -9.29 -8.23 5.72
C SER A 21 -10.25 -9.20 6.43
N GLY A 22 -11.56 -8.97 6.39
CA GLY A 22 -12.52 -9.73 7.20
C GLY A 22 -12.36 -9.48 8.71
N GLY A 23 -11.93 -8.28 9.08
CA GLY A 23 -11.72 -7.86 10.47
C GLY A 23 -10.39 -8.26 11.09
N LEU A 24 -9.49 -8.88 10.33
CA LEU A 24 -8.16 -9.30 10.81
C LEU A 24 -7.17 -8.14 10.94
N ALA A 25 -7.29 -7.14 10.07
CA ALA A 25 -6.50 -5.92 10.13
C ALA A 25 -7.35 -4.78 10.66
N ARG A 26 -6.85 -4.10 11.69
CA ARG A 26 -7.53 -2.97 12.31
C ARG A 26 -6.50 -1.93 12.69
N TYR A 27 -6.84 -0.68 12.47
CA TYR A 27 -6.05 0.46 12.91
C TYR A 27 -6.69 1.13 14.12
N GLN A 28 -5.86 1.64 14.99
CA GLN A 28 -6.22 2.55 16.06
C GLN A 28 -5.33 3.78 15.97
N ILE A 29 -5.90 4.93 15.77
CA ILE A 29 -5.17 6.20 15.83
C ILE A 29 -4.98 6.53 17.30
N ILE A 30 -3.73 6.46 17.78
CA ILE A 30 -3.40 6.74 19.17
C ILE A 30 -3.00 8.19 19.40
N GLN A 31 -2.51 8.86 18.35
CA GLN A 31 -2.11 10.25 18.41
C GLN A 31 -2.33 10.91 17.05
N ARG A 32 -2.78 12.16 17.06
CA ARG A 32 -2.82 13.05 15.92
C ARG A 32 -2.03 14.31 16.22
N ILE A 33 -1.23 14.76 15.27
CA ILE A 33 -0.46 15.99 15.36
C ILE A 33 -0.76 16.82 14.12
N ASP A 34 -1.34 17.99 14.30
CA ASP A 34 -1.56 18.94 13.22
C ASP A 34 -0.35 19.87 13.13
N VAL A 35 0.22 20.02 11.94
CA VAL A 35 1.39 20.88 11.68
C VAL A 35 0.99 21.94 10.66
N ASP A 36 1.00 23.19 11.10
CA ASP A 36 0.83 24.35 10.22
C ASP A 36 2.18 24.72 9.60
N GLY A 37 2.43 24.20 8.39
CA GLY A 37 3.68 24.45 7.67
C GLY A 37 4.01 23.40 6.61
N PHE A 38 5.03 23.71 5.84
CA PHE A 38 5.55 22.83 4.80
C PHE A 38 6.62 21.89 5.37
N PRO A 39 6.73 20.65 4.90
CA PRO A 39 7.85 19.78 5.26
C PRO A 39 9.13 20.25 4.59
N ALA A 40 10.28 20.05 5.26
CA ALA A 40 11.57 20.24 4.66
C ALA A 40 11.80 19.30 3.48
N LYS A 41 12.43 19.78 2.42
CA LYS A 41 13.01 18.92 1.38
C LYS A 41 14.36 18.37 1.86
N VAL A 42 14.85 17.32 1.20
CA VAL A 42 16.10 16.65 1.58
C VAL A 42 17.34 17.55 1.56
N ASP A 43 17.29 18.68 0.88
CA ASP A 43 18.33 19.70 0.83
C ASP A 43 18.10 20.89 1.78
N GLY A 44 17.05 20.81 2.62
CA GLY A 44 16.68 21.84 3.60
C GLY A 44 15.76 22.93 3.06
N TYR A 45 15.31 22.86 1.81
CA TYR A 45 14.36 23.83 1.27
C TYR A 45 12.97 23.65 1.89
N TYR A 46 12.24 24.76 2.06
CA TYR A 46 10.84 24.82 2.45
C TYR A 46 10.06 25.67 1.45
N TYR A 47 8.91 25.20 1.03
CA TYR A 47 7.95 26.11 0.40
C TYR A 47 7.48 27.17 1.40
N ASP A 48 7.24 28.37 0.92
CA ASP A 48 6.34 29.33 1.55
C ASP A 48 4.98 29.29 0.83
N ALA A 49 4.00 30.02 1.37
CA ALA A 49 2.64 30.00 0.82
C ALA A 49 2.58 30.52 -0.62
N GLN A 50 3.39 31.54 -0.97
CA GLN A 50 3.35 32.12 -2.31
C GLN A 50 4.01 31.19 -3.33
N THR A 51 5.21 30.71 -3.06
CA THR A 51 5.92 29.78 -3.95
C THR A 51 5.14 28.48 -4.16
N TYR A 52 4.47 27.98 -3.12
CA TYR A 52 3.63 26.80 -3.24
C TYR A 52 2.38 27.06 -4.10
N LEU A 53 1.71 28.22 -3.94
CA LEU A 53 0.57 28.59 -4.76
C LEU A 53 0.95 28.75 -6.23
N ASP A 54 2.14 29.26 -6.52
CA ASP A 54 2.63 29.41 -7.89
C ASP A 54 2.86 28.04 -8.57
N VAL A 55 3.37 27.05 -7.81
CA VAL A 55 3.46 25.66 -8.28
C VAL A 55 2.07 25.06 -8.54
N LEU A 56 1.14 25.20 -7.62
CA LEU A 56 -0.23 24.68 -7.78
C LEU A 56 -0.99 25.28 -8.96
N ARG A 57 -0.69 26.52 -9.32
CA ARG A 57 -1.27 27.23 -10.48
C ARG A 57 -0.54 26.92 -11.79
N GLY A 58 0.57 26.17 -11.72
CA GLY A 58 1.42 25.91 -12.87
C GLY A 58 2.23 27.11 -13.34
N ALA A 59 2.35 28.16 -12.53
CA ALA A 59 3.15 29.35 -12.83
C ALA A 59 4.66 29.06 -12.71
N THR A 60 5.04 28.14 -11.84
CA THR A 60 6.41 27.62 -11.67
C THR A 60 6.40 26.10 -11.58
N PRO A 61 7.47 25.42 -12.04
CA PRO A 61 7.60 23.98 -11.83
C PRO A 61 7.76 23.64 -10.33
N PRO A 62 7.41 22.41 -9.91
CA PRO A 62 7.70 21.94 -8.57
C PRO A 62 9.20 22.01 -8.26
N TYR A 63 9.52 22.32 -7.01
CA TYR A 63 10.92 22.36 -6.55
C TYR A 63 11.61 21.01 -6.69
N VAL A 64 12.88 21.03 -7.04
CA VAL A 64 13.76 19.86 -7.16
C VAL A 64 14.97 20.04 -6.24
N PRO A 65 15.28 19.07 -5.37
CA PRO A 65 14.70 17.71 -5.23
C PRO A 65 13.27 17.72 -4.66
N GLN A 66 12.42 16.79 -5.14
CA GLN A 66 11.02 16.73 -4.70
C GLN A 66 10.86 16.04 -3.35
N GLU A 67 11.79 15.17 -2.98
CA GLU A 67 11.70 14.33 -1.80
C GLU A 67 11.69 15.14 -0.51
N THR A 68 10.82 14.73 0.43
CA THR A 68 10.78 15.25 1.81
C THR A 68 11.91 14.66 2.65
N ASP A 69 12.44 15.47 3.57
CA ASP A 69 13.36 15.00 4.61
C ASP A 69 12.61 14.21 5.70
N TYR A 70 12.55 12.89 5.53
CA TYR A 70 11.97 11.99 6.51
C TYR A 70 12.69 12.02 7.87
N TYR A 71 14.00 12.32 7.90
CA TYR A 71 14.77 12.36 9.14
C TYR A 71 14.41 13.59 9.99
N ALA A 72 14.11 14.72 9.36
CA ALA A 72 13.58 15.88 10.06
C ALA A 72 12.26 15.53 10.79
N ILE A 73 11.36 14.79 10.14
CA ILE A 73 10.10 14.34 10.73
C ILE A 73 10.34 13.33 11.84
N ILE A 74 11.16 12.29 11.58
CA ILE A 74 11.52 11.25 12.55
C ILE A 74 12.08 11.87 13.83
N ASN A 75 13.00 12.82 13.70
CA ASN A 75 13.63 13.47 14.85
C ASN A 75 12.66 14.41 15.58
N ARG A 76 11.90 15.22 14.85
CA ARG A 76 10.94 16.17 15.43
C ARG A 76 9.91 15.50 16.32
N PHE A 77 9.45 14.32 15.92
CA PHE A 77 8.36 13.61 16.60
C PHE A 77 8.84 12.38 17.38
N ASN A 78 10.14 12.18 17.56
CA ASN A 78 10.73 11.05 18.30
C ASN A 78 10.23 9.67 17.84
N ILE A 79 9.99 9.51 16.53
CA ILE A 79 9.34 8.32 15.94
C ILE A 79 10.10 7.04 16.28
N LEU A 80 11.44 7.03 16.21
CA LEU A 80 12.23 5.83 16.50
C LEU A 80 12.05 5.34 17.95
N GLU A 81 11.95 6.28 18.89
CA GLU A 81 11.73 5.94 20.30
C GLU A 81 10.33 5.37 20.53
N LEU A 82 9.30 6.00 19.95
CA LEU A 82 7.92 5.53 20.04
C LEU A 82 7.77 4.11 19.45
N VAL A 83 8.40 3.85 18.31
CA VAL A 83 8.44 2.52 17.69
C VAL A 83 9.19 1.52 18.57
N ALA A 84 10.34 1.90 19.13
CA ALA A 84 11.16 1.03 19.97
C ALA A 84 10.45 0.64 21.27
N LYS A 85 9.58 1.50 21.79
CA LYS A 85 8.73 1.26 22.97
C LYS A 85 7.44 0.50 22.67
N ASN A 86 7.17 0.17 21.39
CA ASN A 86 5.90 -0.40 20.92
C ASN A 86 4.68 0.50 21.21
N GLU A 87 4.88 1.80 21.27
CA GLU A 87 3.79 2.76 21.41
C GLU A 87 3.09 3.03 20.08
N ILE A 88 3.84 2.96 18.96
CA ILE A 88 3.31 3.04 17.59
C ILE A 88 3.89 1.92 16.72
N ASP A 89 3.11 1.46 15.72
CA ASP A 89 3.55 0.49 14.71
C ASP A 89 3.80 1.16 13.35
N GLU A 90 3.14 2.30 13.12
CA GLU A 90 3.04 2.93 11.82
C GLU A 90 2.80 4.43 11.95
N VAL A 91 3.24 5.20 10.97
CA VAL A 91 3.01 6.65 10.87
C VAL A 91 2.25 6.96 9.59
N TRP A 92 1.17 7.71 9.69
CA TRP A 92 0.45 8.27 8.55
C TRP A 92 0.73 9.75 8.43
N ILE A 93 1.09 10.18 7.23
CA ILE A 93 1.35 11.59 6.92
C ILE A 93 0.34 12.02 5.88
N PHE A 94 -0.64 12.80 6.30
CA PHE A 94 -1.55 13.47 5.37
C PHE A 94 -0.95 14.78 4.93
N SER A 95 -0.83 14.98 3.64
CA SER A 95 -0.18 16.14 3.07
C SER A 95 -0.87 16.56 1.76
N PHE A 96 -0.24 17.42 1.02
CA PHE A 96 -0.74 18.11 -0.17
C PHE A 96 0.13 17.75 -1.40
N PRO A 97 -0.32 18.03 -2.63
CA PRO A 97 0.48 17.81 -3.83
C PRO A 97 1.89 18.43 -3.72
N HIS A 98 2.87 17.77 -4.29
CA HIS A 98 4.28 18.21 -4.29
C HIS A 98 4.96 18.27 -2.91
N ALA A 99 4.33 17.82 -1.83
CA ALA A 99 4.98 17.70 -0.53
C ALA A 99 6.21 16.77 -0.59
N GLY A 100 6.16 15.70 -1.40
CA GLY A 100 7.31 14.83 -1.68
C GLY A 100 7.39 13.60 -0.80
N PHE A 101 6.27 13.15 -0.26
CA PHE A 101 6.19 11.88 0.45
C PHE A 101 6.03 10.72 -0.53
N TYR A 102 6.71 9.62 -0.25
CA TYR A 102 6.42 8.33 -0.87
C TYR A 102 5.10 7.77 -0.34
N GLU A 103 4.43 6.98 -1.16
CA GLU A 103 3.19 6.29 -0.76
C GLU A 103 3.39 5.37 0.43
N SER A 104 4.53 4.68 0.47
CA SER A 104 5.01 3.99 1.66
C SER A 104 6.53 3.92 1.68
N ILE A 105 7.12 3.94 2.87
CA ILE A 105 8.54 3.79 3.09
C ILE A 105 8.78 3.05 4.42
N MET A 106 9.76 2.17 4.45
CA MET A 106 10.05 1.35 5.63
C MET A 106 11.33 1.80 6.32
N GLY A 107 11.31 1.85 7.65
CA GLY A 107 12.46 2.05 8.52
C GLY A 107 12.66 0.90 9.51
N GLY A 108 13.72 0.99 10.31
CA GLY A 108 14.09 0.01 11.32
C GLY A 108 15.10 -1.03 10.85
N PRO A 109 15.59 -1.90 11.76
CA PRO A 109 16.59 -2.91 11.46
C PRO A 109 16.08 -3.92 10.41
N GLY A 110 16.88 -4.13 9.37
CA GLY A 110 16.50 -5.01 8.26
C GLY A 110 15.34 -4.50 7.41
N ALA A 111 15.09 -3.18 7.39
CA ALA A 111 14.16 -2.56 6.47
C ALA A 111 14.54 -2.85 5.02
N PHE A 112 13.56 -3.02 4.16
CA PHE A 112 13.73 -3.35 2.75
C PHE A 112 12.84 -2.44 1.88
N TRP A 113 12.92 -2.59 0.58
CA TRP A 113 12.09 -1.83 -0.36
C TRP A 113 10.60 -1.96 -0.03
N CYS A 114 9.93 -0.84 0.19
CA CYS A 114 8.51 -0.76 0.46
C CYS A 114 7.93 0.43 -0.30
N ASN A 115 7.71 0.26 -1.59
CA ASN A 115 7.39 1.29 -2.58
C ASN A 115 8.41 2.45 -2.66
N ALA A 116 9.44 2.40 -1.82
CA ALA A 116 10.57 3.32 -1.78
C ALA A 116 11.81 2.61 -1.21
N PRO A 117 13.03 3.15 -1.45
CA PRO A 117 14.22 2.70 -0.78
C PRO A 117 14.08 2.82 0.74
N PRO A 118 14.56 1.84 1.54
CA PRO A 118 14.41 1.87 2.98
C PRO A 118 15.16 3.05 3.62
N LEU A 119 14.60 3.59 4.69
CA LEU A 119 15.25 4.61 5.54
C LEU A 119 16.47 4.00 6.22
N LYS A 120 17.65 4.56 5.96
CA LYS A 120 18.90 4.15 6.58
C LYS A 120 19.04 4.74 7.99
N LYS A 121 19.94 4.18 8.82
CA LYS A 121 20.26 4.70 10.16
C LYS A 121 19.03 4.83 11.08
N THR A 122 18.07 3.92 10.95
CA THR A 122 16.85 3.89 11.76
C THR A 122 16.80 2.70 12.73
N ASP A 123 17.92 2.03 12.95
CA ASP A 123 18.02 0.82 13.80
C ASP A 123 17.64 1.07 15.27
N ALA A 124 17.71 2.32 15.73
CA ALA A 124 17.25 2.73 17.06
C ALA A 124 15.75 2.43 17.30
N ALA A 125 14.97 2.25 16.23
CA ALA A 125 13.58 1.78 16.30
C ALA A 125 13.45 0.35 16.84
N LYS A 126 14.54 -0.46 16.84
CA LYS A 126 14.62 -1.86 17.29
C LYS A 126 13.73 -2.85 16.52
N ARG A 127 12.83 -2.38 15.71
CA ARG A 127 11.96 -3.16 14.83
C ARG A 127 11.60 -2.37 13.58
N ARG A 128 11.12 -3.06 12.54
CA ARG A 128 10.62 -2.41 11.31
C ARG A 128 9.35 -1.64 11.61
N PHE A 129 9.20 -0.52 10.92
CA PHE A 129 7.98 0.29 10.90
C PHE A 129 7.76 0.86 9.50
N VAL A 130 6.54 1.27 9.20
CA VAL A 130 6.20 1.87 7.90
C VAL A 130 5.68 3.28 8.13
N MET A 131 6.07 4.20 7.25
CA MET A 131 5.47 5.51 7.13
C MET A 131 4.68 5.56 5.82
N MET A 132 3.40 5.89 5.88
CA MET A 132 2.50 6.01 4.73
C MET A 132 2.28 7.49 4.43
N GLY A 133 2.50 7.90 3.17
CA GLY A 133 2.20 9.24 2.70
C GLY A 133 0.87 9.28 1.97
N PHE A 134 -0.05 10.14 2.41
CA PHE A 134 -1.36 10.32 1.80
C PHE A 134 -1.54 11.78 1.37
N SER A 135 -2.09 11.98 0.18
CA SER A 135 -2.48 13.31 -0.28
C SER A 135 -3.97 13.53 -0.06
N TYR A 136 -4.33 14.56 0.70
CA TYR A 136 -5.74 14.88 0.92
C TYR A 136 -6.42 15.59 -0.28
N GLU A 137 -5.69 15.79 -1.38
CA GLU A 137 -6.26 16.07 -2.69
C GLU A 137 -6.95 14.83 -3.27
N ARG A 138 -6.44 13.65 -2.93
CA ARG A 138 -6.92 12.36 -3.42
C ARG A 138 -7.86 11.70 -2.43
N GLY A 139 -8.61 10.69 -2.91
CA GLY A 139 -9.62 10.00 -2.13
C GLY A 139 -9.11 8.75 -1.39
N VAL A 140 -10.06 8.03 -0.80
CA VAL A 140 -9.76 6.75 -0.12
C VAL A 140 -9.26 5.70 -1.11
N GLY A 141 -9.65 5.78 -2.39
CA GLY A 141 -9.19 4.86 -3.43
C GLY A 141 -7.67 4.85 -3.53
N GLU A 142 -7.06 6.03 -3.60
CA GLU A 142 -5.60 6.18 -3.70
C GLU A 142 -4.89 5.83 -2.39
N MET A 143 -5.53 6.02 -1.23
CA MET A 143 -4.98 5.50 0.03
C MET A 143 -4.93 3.97 0.03
N LEU A 144 -5.92 3.31 -0.55
CA LEU A 144 -5.94 1.85 -0.72
C LEU A 144 -4.91 1.39 -1.76
N GLU A 145 -4.63 2.20 -2.79
CA GLU A 145 -3.53 1.97 -3.74
C GLU A 145 -2.19 1.95 -3.01
N ASN A 146 -1.91 2.95 -2.17
CA ASN A 146 -0.70 3.01 -1.35
C ASN A 146 -0.56 1.77 -0.45
N MET A 147 -1.66 1.28 0.14
CA MET A 147 -1.68 0.02 0.89
C MET A 147 -1.43 -1.18 -0.02
N GLY A 148 -1.94 -1.15 -1.25
CA GLY A 148 -1.68 -2.18 -2.26
C GLY A 148 -0.20 -2.28 -2.60
N HIS A 149 0.46 -1.18 -2.89
CA HIS A 149 1.90 -1.13 -3.17
C HIS A 149 2.74 -1.60 -1.98
N ARG A 150 2.34 -1.22 -0.76
CA ARG A 150 2.94 -1.76 0.45
C ARG A 150 2.77 -3.28 0.52
N ALA A 151 1.57 -3.79 0.24
CA ALA A 151 1.30 -5.22 0.23
C ALA A 151 2.13 -5.95 -0.83
N GLU A 152 2.23 -5.41 -2.04
CA GLU A 152 3.06 -5.95 -3.11
C GLU A 152 4.53 -6.06 -2.69
N SER A 153 5.11 -4.98 -2.16
CA SER A 153 6.50 -4.96 -1.70
C SER A 153 6.77 -5.99 -0.61
N ILE A 154 5.87 -6.09 0.38
CA ILE A 154 6.01 -7.02 1.50
C ILE A 154 5.83 -8.46 1.04
N MET A 155 4.87 -8.75 0.17
CA MET A 155 4.63 -10.11 -0.31
C MET A 155 5.70 -10.56 -1.30
N GLU A 156 6.20 -9.70 -2.17
CA GLU A 156 7.36 -10.01 -3.02
C GLU A 156 8.56 -10.41 -2.15
N LYS A 157 8.86 -9.64 -1.11
CA LYS A 157 9.91 -9.96 -0.15
C LYS A 157 9.65 -11.25 0.61
N THR A 158 8.42 -11.50 1.02
CA THR A 158 8.03 -12.72 1.77
C THR A 158 8.24 -13.98 0.93
N PHE A 159 7.98 -13.92 -0.38
CA PHE A 159 8.08 -15.05 -1.29
C PHE A 159 9.37 -15.08 -2.11
N GLU A 160 10.32 -14.15 -1.91
CA GLU A 160 11.53 -13.99 -2.75
C GLU A 160 12.39 -15.27 -2.90
N LYS A 161 12.42 -16.10 -1.87
CA LYS A 161 13.21 -17.35 -1.86
C LYS A 161 12.48 -18.54 -2.51
N LEU A 162 11.24 -18.35 -2.95
CA LEU A 162 10.42 -19.38 -3.57
C LEU A 162 10.32 -19.17 -5.09
N SER A 163 10.24 -20.26 -5.83
CA SER A 163 10.16 -20.24 -7.30
C SER A 163 9.05 -21.17 -7.83
N GLY A 164 8.69 -21.00 -9.10
CA GLY A 164 7.67 -21.80 -9.77
C GLY A 164 6.35 -21.77 -9.01
N ASP A 165 5.65 -22.91 -8.94
CA ASP A 165 4.35 -23.03 -8.31
C ASP A 165 4.39 -22.89 -6.77
N ASN A 166 5.57 -22.91 -6.16
CA ASN A 166 5.74 -22.65 -4.74
C ASN A 166 5.69 -21.14 -4.42
N ASN A 167 5.95 -20.28 -5.40
CA ASN A 167 5.80 -18.83 -5.24
C ASN A 167 4.35 -18.44 -5.48
N LEU A 168 3.54 -18.55 -4.43
CA LEU A 168 2.10 -18.25 -4.51
C LEU A 168 1.82 -16.76 -4.75
N TRP A 169 2.74 -15.88 -4.36
CA TRP A 169 2.60 -14.46 -4.69
C TRP A 169 2.64 -14.21 -6.19
N LYS A 170 3.61 -14.77 -6.90
CA LYS A 170 3.69 -14.69 -8.37
C LYS A 170 2.48 -15.32 -9.07
N ARG A 171 1.86 -16.34 -8.47
CA ARG A 171 0.61 -16.90 -8.99
C ARG A 171 -0.57 -15.96 -8.74
N PHE A 172 -0.66 -15.35 -7.56
CA PHE A 172 -1.75 -14.45 -7.17
C PHE A 172 -1.84 -13.23 -8.11
N ILE A 173 -0.70 -12.63 -8.47
CA ILE A 173 -0.64 -11.42 -9.30
C ILE A 173 -0.76 -11.66 -10.81
N ARG A 174 -1.02 -12.88 -11.27
CA ARG A 174 -1.21 -13.18 -12.70
C ARG A 174 -2.44 -12.48 -13.25
N TYR A 175 -2.32 -11.92 -14.44
CA TYR A 175 -3.43 -11.41 -15.23
C TYR A 175 -3.29 -11.86 -16.69
N GLU A 176 -4.37 -11.78 -17.47
CA GLU A 176 -4.50 -12.43 -18.77
C GLU A 176 -3.39 -12.09 -19.74
N LYS A 177 -3.03 -10.81 -19.86
CA LYS A 177 -1.99 -10.36 -20.78
C LYS A 177 -0.62 -11.00 -20.53
N THR A 178 -0.26 -11.18 -19.26
CA THR A 178 1.04 -11.77 -18.89
C THR A 178 1.02 -13.30 -18.80
N HIS A 179 -0.15 -13.87 -18.52
CA HIS A 179 -0.35 -15.31 -18.35
C HIS A 179 -1.66 -15.74 -19.01
N PRO A 180 -1.72 -15.84 -20.36
CA PRO A 180 -2.94 -16.17 -21.09
C PRO A 180 -3.59 -17.46 -20.61
N GLY A 181 -4.90 -17.41 -20.31
CA GLY A 181 -5.69 -18.51 -19.77
C GLY A 181 -5.34 -18.92 -18.34
N LYS A 182 -4.54 -18.10 -17.60
CA LYS A 182 -4.10 -18.36 -16.22
C LYS A 182 -4.21 -17.12 -15.34
N ALA A 183 -5.12 -16.21 -15.66
CA ALA A 183 -5.37 -15.05 -14.83
C ALA A 183 -5.84 -15.47 -13.44
N ALA A 184 -5.27 -14.86 -12.41
CA ALA A 184 -5.69 -15.02 -11.02
C ALA A 184 -6.35 -13.73 -10.53
N VAL A 185 -5.79 -13.05 -9.55
CA VAL A 185 -6.37 -11.81 -9.00
C VAL A 185 -5.79 -10.56 -9.66
N GLY A 186 -4.57 -10.65 -10.19
CA GLY A 186 -3.85 -9.50 -10.72
C GLY A 186 -3.08 -8.74 -9.64
N SER A 187 -2.63 -7.54 -9.99
CA SER A 187 -1.91 -6.64 -9.09
C SER A 187 -2.76 -5.40 -8.75
N ILE A 188 -2.24 -4.51 -7.94
CA ILE A 188 -2.98 -3.30 -7.56
C ILE A 188 -3.29 -2.42 -8.80
N HIS A 189 -2.44 -2.43 -9.81
CA HIS A 189 -2.65 -1.68 -11.05
C HIS A 189 -3.32 -2.49 -12.16
N PHE A 190 -3.27 -3.83 -12.11
CA PHE A 190 -3.73 -4.70 -13.18
C PHE A 190 -4.79 -5.68 -12.70
N ALA A 191 -6.02 -5.43 -13.04
CA ALA A 191 -7.12 -6.40 -12.87
C ALA A 191 -6.89 -7.64 -13.77
N PRO A 192 -7.59 -8.76 -13.54
CA PRO A 192 -7.41 -9.99 -14.33
C PRO A 192 -7.45 -9.80 -15.84
N ASN A 193 -8.22 -8.84 -16.35
CA ASN A 193 -8.41 -8.57 -17.78
C ASN A 193 -7.66 -7.34 -18.31
N SER A 194 -6.79 -6.71 -17.51
CA SER A 194 -6.10 -5.48 -17.90
C SER A 194 -5.13 -5.69 -19.05
N GLU A 195 -5.15 -4.78 -20.03
CA GLU A 195 -4.21 -4.71 -21.17
C GLU A 195 -3.11 -3.66 -20.96
N LYS A 196 -3.36 -2.68 -20.09
CA LYS A 196 -2.46 -1.60 -19.72
C LYS A 196 -2.61 -1.23 -18.26
N ASP A 197 -1.77 -0.33 -17.80
CA ASP A 197 -1.81 0.24 -16.47
C ASP A 197 -3.14 0.97 -16.21
N TYR A 198 -3.71 0.80 -15.02
CA TYR A 198 -5.00 1.40 -14.62
C TYR A 198 -6.20 1.06 -15.54
N ASP A 199 -6.19 -0.12 -16.15
CA ASP A 199 -7.21 -0.54 -17.12
C ASP A 199 -8.44 -1.22 -16.47
N TRP A 200 -8.86 -0.70 -15.33
CA TRP A 200 -9.95 -1.31 -14.52
C TRP A 200 -11.34 -1.16 -15.12
N ASN A 201 -11.47 -0.33 -16.16
CA ASN A 201 -12.72 -0.17 -16.92
C ASN A 201 -12.77 -1.04 -18.19
N ASN A 202 -11.79 -1.89 -18.41
CA ASN A 202 -11.75 -2.78 -19.57
C ASN A 202 -13.00 -3.68 -19.59
N PRO A 203 -13.84 -3.63 -20.63
CA PRO A 203 -15.07 -4.40 -20.70
C PRO A 203 -14.85 -5.88 -21.06
N SER A 204 -13.63 -6.25 -21.49
CA SER A 204 -13.32 -7.62 -21.88
C SER A 204 -13.52 -8.60 -20.74
N SER A 205 -13.94 -9.81 -21.05
CA SER A 205 -14.08 -10.88 -20.09
C SER A 205 -12.93 -11.87 -20.20
N VAL A 206 -12.42 -12.34 -19.07
CA VAL A 206 -11.36 -13.35 -19.00
C VAL A 206 -11.70 -14.44 -18.02
N LEU A 207 -11.10 -15.63 -18.21
CA LEU A 207 -11.18 -16.72 -17.26
C LEU A 207 -10.19 -16.47 -16.11
N SER A 208 -10.67 -16.46 -14.87
CA SER A 208 -9.85 -16.15 -13.70
C SER A 208 -10.01 -17.17 -12.57
N GLU A 209 -8.92 -17.40 -11.84
CA GLU A 209 -8.87 -18.22 -10.62
C GLU A 209 -9.26 -17.40 -9.34
N CYS A 210 -9.76 -16.18 -9.45
CA CYS A 210 -9.95 -15.30 -8.29
C CYS A 210 -10.82 -15.92 -7.20
N ASP A 211 -11.88 -16.70 -7.54
CA ASP A 211 -12.72 -17.37 -6.57
C ASP A 211 -11.99 -18.53 -5.86
N ASP A 212 -11.07 -19.19 -6.54
CA ASP A 212 -10.24 -20.25 -5.93
C ASP A 212 -9.30 -19.65 -4.88
N TRP A 213 -8.78 -18.44 -5.14
CA TRP A 213 -8.03 -17.66 -4.17
C TRP A 213 -8.88 -17.21 -2.98
N LEU A 214 -10.09 -16.73 -3.23
CA LEU A 214 -10.97 -16.18 -2.19
C LEU A 214 -11.54 -17.25 -1.27
N TYR A 215 -11.92 -18.41 -1.81
CA TYR A 215 -12.71 -19.41 -1.09
C TYR A 215 -11.97 -20.72 -0.78
N ASN A 216 -10.95 -21.08 -1.55
CA ASN A 216 -10.31 -22.38 -1.44
C ASN A 216 -8.84 -22.34 -1.02
N PHE A 217 -8.20 -21.16 -1.02
CA PHE A 217 -6.82 -21.04 -0.55
C PHE A 217 -6.64 -21.60 0.88
N PRO A 218 -5.61 -22.42 1.18
CA PRO A 218 -4.50 -22.84 0.33
C PRO A 218 -4.75 -24.14 -0.45
N ASN A 219 -5.94 -24.72 -0.35
CA ASN A 219 -6.34 -26.02 -0.92
C ASN A 219 -7.09 -25.80 -2.24
N PHE A 220 -6.41 -25.22 -3.22
CA PHE A 220 -6.96 -24.90 -4.53
C PHE A 220 -7.68 -26.08 -5.17
N LYS A 221 -8.84 -25.85 -5.77
CA LYS A 221 -9.67 -26.82 -6.47
C LYS A 221 -9.63 -26.69 -7.98
N GLY A 222 -8.87 -25.70 -8.50
CA GLY A 222 -8.84 -25.36 -9.91
C GLY A 222 -10.13 -24.68 -10.38
N VAL A 223 -10.85 -24.02 -9.47
CA VAL A 223 -12.09 -23.31 -9.83
C VAL A 223 -11.73 -22.05 -10.59
N THR A 224 -12.35 -21.89 -11.75
CA THR A 224 -12.23 -20.67 -12.58
C THR A 224 -13.62 -20.19 -12.96
N ARG A 225 -13.75 -18.88 -13.19
CA ARG A 225 -14.94 -18.27 -13.77
C ARG A 225 -14.61 -17.10 -14.66
N ILE A 226 -15.55 -16.72 -15.50
CA ILE A 226 -15.43 -15.53 -16.33
C ILE A 226 -15.66 -14.30 -15.44
N VAL A 227 -14.74 -13.34 -15.52
CA VAL A 227 -14.77 -12.05 -14.82
C VAL A 227 -14.58 -10.89 -15.79
N SER A 228 -15.07 -9.73 -15.43
CA SER A 228 -14.90 -8.47 -16.17
C SER A 228 -14.91 -7.30 -15.21
N SER A 229 -14.82 -6.08 -15.72
CA SER A 229 -14.85 -4.84 -14.91
C SER A 229 -16.09 -4.70 -13.99
N ASN A 230 -17.17 -5.45 -14.23
CA ASN A 230 -18.33 -5.51 -13.34
C ASN A 230 -17.97 -5.94 -11.92
N GLU A 231 -16.97 -6.81 -11.76
CA GLU A 231 -16.55 -7.37 -10.47
C GLU A 231 -15.95 -6.32 -9.54
N TRP A 232 -15.24 -5.34 -10.11
CA TRP A 232 -14.48 -4.35 -9.38
C TRP A 232 -14.91 -2.91 -9.68
N GLY A 233 -16.13 -2.69 -10.19
CA GLY A 233 -16.78 -1.39 -10.20
C GLY A 233 -16.54 -0.52 -11.42
N HIS A 234 -16.24 -1.09 -12.60
CA HIS A 234 -16.17 -0.37 -13.89
C HIS A 234 -15.20 0.83 -13.89
N GLY A 235 -13.99 0.67 -13.35
CA GLY A 235 -12.98 1.72 -13.30
C GLY A 235 -13.02 2.60 -12.06
N ASP A 236 -13.88 2.30 -11.10
CA ASP A 236 -13.86 2.93 -9.78
C ASP A 236 -12.63 2.46 -8.99
N THR A 237 -11.70 3.38 -8.74
CA THR A 237 -10.43 3.12 -8.05
C THR A 237 -10.64 2.45 -6.69
N ARG A 238 -11.52 3.01 -5.85
CA ARG A 238 -11.77 2.48 -4.52
C ARG A 238 -12.37 1.08 -4.55
N LYS A 239 -13.35 0.84 -5.43
CA LYS A 239 -13.97 -0.49 -5.56
C LYS A 239 -12.99 -1.54 -6.05
N HIS A 240 -12.16 -1.19 -7.04
CA HIS A 240 -11.11 -2.10 -7.52
C HIS A 240 -10.14 -2.48 -6.40
N HIS A 241 -9.65 -1.50 -5.65
CA HIS A 241 -8.67 -1.76 -4.59
C HIS A 241 -9.28 -2.54 -3.43
N VAL A 242 -10.52 -2.26 -3.04
CA VAL A 242 -11.23 -3.08 -2.04
C VAL A 242 -11.42 -4.51 -2.54
N TRP A 243 -11.78 -4.69 -3.83
CA TRP A 243 -11.91 -6.01 -4.42
C TRP A 243 -10.58 -6.76 -4.40
N TRP A 244 -9.49 -6.14 -4.83
CA TRP A 244 -8.16 -6.76 -4.84
C TRP A 244 -7.68 -7.13 -3.43
N LEU A 245 -7.74 -6.20 -2.49
CA LEU A 245 -7.37 -6.41 -1.10
C LEU A 245 -8.19 -7.52 -0.44
N LYS A 246 -9.47 -7.63 -0.78
CA LYS A 246 -10.36 -8.68 -0.28
C LYS A 246 -9.93 -10.09 -0.70
N HIS A 247 -9.24 -10.22 -1.82
CA HIS A 247 -8.73 -11.51 -2.30
C HIS A 247 -7.42 -11.93 -1.65
N LEU A 248 -6.72 -11.05 -0.93
CA LEU A 248 -5.52 -11.44 -0.18
C LEU A 248 -5.86 -12.55 0.81
N PRO A 249 -5.10 -13.67 0.80
CA PRO A 249 -5.30 -14.82 1.68
C PRO A 249 -5.33 -14.46 3.16
N LYS A 250 -6.27 -15.07 3.89
CA LYS A 250 -6.54 -14.79 5.31
C LYS A 250 -6.90 -16.02 6.13
N THR A 251 -6.53 -17.21 5.66
CA THR A 251 -6.79 -18.47 6.35
C THR A 251 -5.72 -18.79 7.39
N ALA A 252 -6.05 -19.65 8.34
CA ALA A 252 -5.08 -20.15 9.32
C ALA A 252 -4.07 -21.12 8.68
N GLY A 253 -2.95 -21.36 9.37
CA GLY A 253 -1.93 -22.32 8.96
C GLY A 253 -0.77 -21.72 8.19
N ARG A 254 0.06 -22.63 7.64
CA ARG A 254 1.26 -22.27 6.86
C ARG A 254 1.40 -23.19 5.64
N LYS A 255 1.95 -22.62 4.56
CA LYS A 255 2.38 -23.37 3.38
C LYS A 255 3.80 -22.93 3.01
N ASN A 256 4.71 -23.88 2.80
CA ASN A 256 6.12 -23.59 2.52
C ASN A 256 6.80 -22.67 3.57
N GLY A 257 6.41 -22.80 4.84
CA GLY A 257 6.95 -21.97 5.93
C GLY A 257 6.31 -20.57 6.04
N ILE A 258 5.52 -20.14 5.06
CA ILE A 258 4.83 -18.84 5.03
C ILE A 258 3.43 -18.99 5.60
N HIS A 259 2.99 -18.03 6.43
CA HIS A 259 1.62 -18.00 6.94
C HIS A 259 0.61 -17.85 5.79
N ASN A 260 -0.47 -18.59 5.89
CA ASN A 260 -1.59 -18.48 4.95
C ASN A 260 -2.39 -17.18 5.12
N ASN A 261 -2.32 -16.54 6.26
CA ASN A 261 -2.84 -15.20 6.49
C ASN A 261 -1.78 -14.16 6.10
N TRP A 262 -1.87 -13.63 4.87
CA TRP A 262 -0.91 -12.66 4.37
C TRP A 262 -1.03 -11.29 5.04
N TRP A 263 -2.20 -10.97 5.58
CA TRP A 263 -2.40 -9.75 6.32
C TRP A 263 -1.47 -9.62 7.54
N GLN A 264 -1.01 -10.72 8.12
CA GLN A 264 -0.03 -10.69 9.21
C GLN A 264 1.28 -10.02 8.81
N TYR A 265 1.76 -10.28 7.59
CA TYR A 265 3.00 -9.69 7.09
C TYR A 265 2.77 -8.25 6.63
N ILE A 266 1.67 -7.98 5.93
CA ILE A 266 1.32 -6.67 5.41
C ILE A 266 1.15 -5.66 6.55
N MET A 267 0.46 -6.04 7.61
CA MET A 267 0.23 -5.18 8.78
C MET A 267 1.46 -5.08 9.69
N ASN A 268 2.25 -6.16 9.78
CA ASN A 268 3.44 -6.18 10.62
C ASN A 268 4.61 -6.87 9.91
N PRO A 269 5.48 -6.12 9.22
CA PRO A 269 6.62 -6.69 8.50
C PRO A 269 7.64 -7.41 9.41
N ASN A 270 7.54 -7.27 10.74
CA ASN A 270 8.39 -8.01 11.68
C ASN A 270 8.04 -9.50 11.78
N HIS A 271 6.88 -9.92 11.29
CA HIS A 271 6.53 -11.35 11.20
C HIS A 271 7.34 -12.10 10.13
N MET A 272 7.99 -11.40 9.21
CA MET A 272 8.94 -12.02 8.29
C MET A 272 10.21 -12.38 9.07
N ARG A 273 10.57 -13.66 9.04
CA ARG A 273 11.86 -14.12 9.58
C ARG A 273 12.99 -13.55 8.72
N ALA A 274 14.03 -13.06 9.38
CA ALA A 274 15.24 -12.59 8.72
C ALA A 274 15.92 -13.73 7.93
#